data_3bae1a4523e671202d779ac885173a75
#
_entry.id   3bae1a4523e671202d779ac885173a75
#
_cell.length_a   1.000
_cell.length_b   1.000
_cell.length_c   1.000
_cell.angle_alpha   90.00
_cell.angle_beta   90.00
_cell.angle_gamma   90.00
#
_symmetry.space_group_name_H-M   'P 1'
#
loop_
_entity.id
_entity.type
_entity.pdbx_description
1 polymer ?
#
loop_
_entity_poly.entity_id
_entity_poly.type
_entity_poly.pdbx_seq_one_letter_code
_entity_poly.pdbx_strand_id
1 'polypeptide(L)'
;MPATTTIKARKPQRINNAMKAAIKPQIPSANRYQKNKIFLENADVLAADYSINPDYQILRGNVKFRKGGMFMWCDSAYFYESSNSLDAFGHVKMQQGDTLFVYADVLYYSGQDELAQLRYNVRMINRDVTLYTDSLDYDMRNNYGYYFEGGKIVDSQNELSSVYGQYEPNTKNAEFLYDVELVNEKYVMSTDTLHYNTSSHIADILGKTTIVSDSNIIYSRKGWYNTEIENSQLFDRSLIVTKNGQTITGDTLFYDRTTGKGEAYGNIILTDSVRSSILDGDYGFHNEKENVSFCTGRARAREFSQGDTLHLHGDTLRTYLDSDSLRVLLAYNRVRFYRHDVQGVCDSMTFAEKDSILNMYRHSVVWSGERQISGNEINVHLNDSAVDWATLPDFGFVAEHIEDEYYNQLSSKKMKAYFLDKELRQLDADGNVLILTYPMENDSTYNKLINAEGSFLVVKLKPKQQMDRMTLWPDVVGRAVPLFLAKKADLYLEGFKWYDNLRPNSPMDIFGKEDEMNSLMQEEVKSARRRKKSN
;
A
#
# COMPACT_ATOMS: atom_id res chain seq x y z
N MET A 1 18.93 16.17 33.77
CA MET A 1 17.88 15.70 34.69
C MET A 1 16.54 15.96 34.02
N PRO A 2 15.80 14.98 33.56
CA PRO A 2 14.45 15.20 33.04
C PRO A 2 13.44 15.06 34.21
N ALA A 3 12.48 15.95 34.21
CA ALA A 3 11.44 16.04 35.23
C ALA A 3 10.44 14.89 35.11
N THR A 4 10.28 14.14 36.18
CA THR A 4 9.33 13.04 36.33
C THR A 4 7.95 13.62 36.60
N THR A 5 7.03 13.52 35.64
CA THR A 5 5.64 13.90 35.83
C THR A 5 4.88 12.73 36.48
N THR A 6 4.57 12.87 37.74
CA THR A 6 3.80 11.90 38.52
C THR A 6 2.32 12.01 38.16
N ILE A 7 1.76 11.00 37.50
CA ILE A 7 0.30 10.89 37.28
C ILE A 7 -0.34 10.42 38.59
N LYS A 8 -1.10 11.30 39.26
CA LYS A 8 -1.92 10.97 40.43
C LYS A 8 -3.11 10.11 39.98
N ALA A 9 -3.16 8.88 40.43
CA ALA A 9 -4.30 8.01 40.32
C ALA A 9 -5.54 8.63 40.98
N ARG A 10 -6.62 8.82 40.21
CA ARG A 10 -7.93 9.21 40.77
C ARG A 10 -8.51 8.05 41.55
N LYS A 11 -8.87 8.29 42.82
CA LYS A 11 -9.62 7.35 43.67
C LYS A 11 -10.99 7.05 43.01
N PRO A 12 -11.47 5.80 43.07
CA PRO A 12 -12.80 5.47 42.56
C PRO A 12 -13.86 6.19 43.40
N GLN A 13 -14.77 6.90 42.71
CA GLN A 13 -15.94 7.50 43.37
C GLN A 13 -16.84 6.38 43.88
N ARG A 14 -17.18 6.47 45.16
CA ARG A 14 -18.21 5.63 45.80
C ARG A 14 -19.53 5.81 45.03
N ILE A 15 -20.03 4.75 44.42
CA ILE A 15 -21.38 4.70 43.88
C ILE A 15 -22.34 4.80 45.08
N ASN A 16 -23.12 5.87 45.10
CA ASN A 16 -24.14 6.10 46.10
C ASN A 16 -25.19 4.98 46.06
N ASN A 17 -25.39 4.31 47.16
CA ASN A 17 -26.40 3.28 47.40
C ASN A 17 -27.88 3.77 47.35
N ALA A 18 -28.13 4.94 46.78
CA ALA A 18 -29.47 5.53 46.70
C ALA A 18 -30.31 5.09 45.49
N MET A 19 -29.82 4.20 44.62
CA MET A 19 -30.60 3.62 43.52
C MET A 19 -30.88 2.12 43.65
N LYS A 20 -30.99 1.61 44.88
CA LYS A 20 -31.76 0.40 45.14
C LYS A 20 -33.22 0.77 45.40
N ALA A 21 -33.84 1.48 44.46
CA ALA A 21 -35.28 1.52 44.38
C ALA A 21 -35.74 0.11 43.99
N ALA A 22 -36.52 -0.52 44.83
CA ALA A 22 -37.06 -1.83 44.63
C ALA A 22 -37.62 -2.00 43.22
N ILE A 23 -37.02 -2.93 42.45
CA ILE A 23 -37.67 -3.49 41.27
C ILE A 23 -38.90 -4.19 41.79
N LYS A 24 -40.06 -3.51 41.78
CA LYS A 24 -41.33 -4.18 41.95
C LYS A 24 -41.41 -5.26 40.87
N PRO A 25 -41.69 -6.53 41.19
CA PRO A 25 -41.96 -7.53 40.18
C PRO A 25 -43.10 -6.98 39.32
N GLN A 26 -42.80 -6.68 38.07
CA GLN A 26 -43.86 -6.35 37.11
C GLN A 26 -44.67 -7.62 36.95
N ILE A 27 -45.87 -7.62 37.47
CA ILE A 27 -46.90 -8.60 37.13
C ILE A 27 -47.04 -8.51 35.61
N PRO A 28 -46.89 -9.62 34.87
CA PRO A 28 -47.05 -9.58 33.41
C PRO A 28 -48.43 -9.01 33.15
N SER A 29 -48.52 -7.87 32.51
CA SER A 29 -49.82 -7.28 32.17
C SER A 29 -50.58 -8.27 31.29
N ALA A 30 -51.87 -8.48 31.57
CA ALA A 30 -52.72 -9.34 30.75
C ALA A 30 -52.65 -9.03 29.24
N ASN A 31 -52.31 -7.81 28.88
CA ASN A 31 -52.01 -7.37 27.50
C ASN A 31 -50.78 -8.04 26.87
N ARG A 32 -49.80 -8.55 27.61
CA ARG A 32 -48.62 -9.23 27.03
C ARG A 32 -48.98 -10.64 26.60
N TYR A 33 -49.85 -11.33 27.33
CA TYR A 33 -50.38 -12.63 26.95
C TYR A 33 -51.26 -12.54 25.68
N GLN A 34 -52.07 -11.49 25.52
CA GLN A 34 -52.89 -11.29 24.32
C GLN A 34 -52.07 -10.94 23.08
N LYS A 35 -50.94 -10.23 23.22
CA LYS A 35 -50.06 -9.90 22.07
C LYS A 35 -49.37 -11.12 21.47
N ASN A 36 -49.10 -12.16 22.25
CA ASN A 36 -48.35 -13.34 21.81
C ASN A 36 -49.27 -14.50 21.40
N LYS A 37 -50.60 -14.38 21.61
CA LYS A 37 -51.54 -15.43 21.27
C LYS A 37 -51.81 -15.41 19.74
N ILE A 38 -51.83 -16.62 19.15
CA ILE A 38 -52.28 -16.82 17.75
C ILE A 38 -53.78 -16.84 17.74
N PHE A 39 -54.36 -16.08 16.83
CA PHE A 39 -55.82 -16.05 16.57
C PHE A 39 -56.09 -16.62 15.19
N LEU A 40 -56.99 -17.63 15.14
CA LEU A 40 -57.54 -18.08 13.89
C LEU A 40 -58.60 -17.06 13.42
N GLU A 41 -58.39 -16.47 12.25
CA GLU A 41 -59.31 -15.49 11.66
C GLU A 41 -60.23 -16.11 10.61
N ASN A 42 -59.75 -17.11 9.87
CA ASN A 42 -60.53 -17.80 8.84
C ASN A 42 -60.05 -19.24 8.61
N ALA A 43 -60.95 -20.13 8.33
CA ALA A 43 -60.75 -21.44 7.69
C ALA A 43 -62.06 -21.89 7.09
N ASP A 44 -62.03 -22.54 5.93
CA ASP A 44 -63.24 -23.08 5.30
C ASP A 44 -63.73 -24.32 6.05
N VAL A 45 -62.82 -25.11 6.58
CA VAL A 45 -63.13 -26.32 7.37
C VAL A 45 -62.31 -26.32 8.64
N LEU A 46 -62.94 -26.53 9.78
CA LEU A 46 -62.33 -26.85 11.06
C LEU A 46 -62.83 -28.24 11.49
N ALA A 47 -61.88 -29.16 11.67
CA ALA A 47 -62.18 -30.50 12.19
C ALA A 47 -61.38 -30.73 13.44
N ALA A 48 -62.04 -31.20 14.53
CA ALA A 48 -61.41 -31.64 15.74
C ALA A 48 -61.97 -33.00 16.12
N ASP A 49 -61.12 -34.00 16.19
CA ASP A 49 -61.49 -35.32 16.67
C ASP A 49 -60.61 -35.64 17.89
N TYR A 50 -61.11 -35.24 19.05
CA TYR A 50 -60.44 -35.41 20.33
C TYR A 50 -60.33 -36.89 20.77
N SER A 51 -61.01 -37.82 20.06
CA SER A 51 -60.90 -39.25 20.29
C SER A 51 -59.71 -39.88 19.55
N ILE A 52 -59.34 -39.30 18.43
CA ILE A 52 -58.21 -39.74 17.59
C ILE A 52 -56.93 -38.92 17.93
N ASN A 53 -57.07 -37.61 18.09
CA ASN A 53 -55.95 -36.74 18.44
C ASN A 53 -56.43 -35.55 19.29
N PRO A 54 -56.20 -35.57 20.60
CA PRO A 54 -56.64 -34.51 21.54
C PRO A 54 -55.81 -33.23 21.44
N ASP A 55 -54.67 -33.25 20.72
CA ASP A 55 -53.64 -32.22 20.83
C ASP A 55 -53.79 -31.11 19.80
N TYR A 56 -54.43 -31.35 18.64
CA TYR A 56 -54.55 -30.36 17.59
C TYR A 56 -55.90 -30.35 16.84
N GLN A 57 -56.21 -29.20 16.24
CA GLN A 57 -57.33 -28.98 15.32
C GLN A 57 -56.80 -28.97 13.88
N ILE A 58 -57.53 -29.61 12.96
CA ILE A 58 -57.21 -29.63 11.51
C ILE A 58 -57.99 -28.52 10.83
N LEU A 59 -57.27 -27.63 10.16
CA LEU A 59 -57.83 -26.51 9.40
C LEU A 59 -57.54 -26.72 7.90
N ARG A 60 -58.52 -26.45 7.03
CA ARG A 60 -58.37 -26.57 5.59
C ARG A 60 -59.13 -25.47 4.85
N GLY A 61 -58.51 -25.00 3.78
CA GLY A 61 -59.06 -24.01 2.84
C GLY A 61 -59.01 -22.59 3.40
N ASN A 62 -58.37 -21.68 2.70
CA ASN A 62 -58.25 -20.26 3.01
C ASN A 62 -57.91 -19.98 4.47
N VAL A 63 -57.00 -20.79 5.03
CA VAL A 63 -56.62 -20.65 6.45
C VAL A 63 -55.88 -19.35 6.67
N LYS A 64 -56.36 -18.58 7.67
CA LYS A 64 -55.77 -17.29 8.01
C LYS A 64 -55.59 -17.18 9.52
N PHE A 65 -54.38 -16.87 9.93
CA PHE A 65 -54.04 -16.60 11.32
C PHE A 65 -53.50 -15.17 11.52
N ARG A 66 -53.62 -14.68 12.73
CA ARG A 66 -53.03 -13.42 13.16
C ARG A 66 -52.31 -13.58 14.50
N LYS A 67 -51.08 -13.06 14.57
CA LYS A 67 -50.32 -12.91 15.84
C LYS A 67 -49.80 -11.46 15.92
N GLY A 68 -50.38 -10.69 16.85
CA GLY A 68 -50.04 -9.27 16.94
C GLY A 68 -50.31 -8.51 15.63
N GLY A 69 -49.30 -7.93 15.03
CA GLY A 69 -49.36 -7.23 13.73
C GLY A 69 -48.99 -8.09 12.52
N MET A 70 -48.71 -9.38 12.71
CA MET A 70 -48.36 -10.32 11.66
C MET A 70 -49.60 -11.14 11.25
N PHE A 71 -49.79 -11.30 9.96
CA PHE A 71 -50.77 -12.18 9.36
C PHE A 71 -50.09 -13.35 8.66
N MET A 72 -50.74 -14.54 8.67
CA MET A 72 -50.27 -15.71 7.98
C MET A 72 -51.45 -16.37 7.25
N TRP A 73 -51.23 -16.82 6.03
CA TRP A 73 -52.16 -17.59 5.18
C TRP A 73 -51.51 -18.90 4.77
N CYS A 74 -52.33 -19.96 4.62
CA CYS A 74 -51.90 -21.25 4.09
C CYS A 74 -53.10 -22.04 3.57
N ASP A 75 -52.86 -23.15 2.88
CA ASP A 75 -53.91 -24.04 2.39
C ASP A 75 -54.49 -24.91 3.49
N SER A 76 -53.65 -25.41 4.39
CA SER A 76 -54.06 -26.23 5.54
C SER A 76 -53.09 -26.05 6.72
N ALA A 77 -53.60 -26.32 7.92
CA ALA A 77 -52.81 -26.26 9.13
C ALA A 77 -53.24 -27.25 10.22
N TYR A 78 -52.29 -27.66 11.03
CA TYR A 78 -52.54 -28.21 12.36
C TYR A 78 -52.38 -27.11 13.39
N PHE A 79 -53.42 -26.86 14.18
CA PHE A 79 -53.38 -25.82 15.23
C PHE A 79 -53.41 -26.43 16.62
N TYR A 80 -52.36 -26.21 17.39
CA TYR A 80 -52.17 -26.70 18.77
C TYR A 80 -52.50 -25.57 19.75
N GLU A 81 -53.79 -25.48 20.14
CA GLU A 81 -54.26 -24.36 20.96
C GLU A 81 -53.59 -24.31 22.31
N SER A 82 -53.32 -25.47 22.93
CA SER A 82 -52.72 -25.59 24.28
C SER A 82 -51.30 -25.04 24.33
N SER A 83 -50.49 -25.25 23.30
CA SER A 83 -49.11 -24.78 23.21
C SER A 83 -48.98 -23.49 22.39
N ASN A 84 -50.11 -22.95 21.88
CA ASN A 84 -50.11 -21.77 21.00
C ASN A 84 -49.19 -21.95 19.79
N SER A 85 -49.18 -23.17 19.21
CA SER A 85 -48.32 -23.57 18.09
C SER A 85 -49.12 -23.95 16.88
N LEU A 86 -48.48 -23.97 15.69
CA LEU A 86 -49.13 -24.40 14.47
C LEU A 86 -48.14 -25.00 13.47
N ASP A 87 -48.61 -25.93 12.66
CA ASP A 87 -47.94 -26.43 11.46
C ASP A 87 -48.77 -26.05 10.27
N ALA A 88 -48.25 -25.27 9.35
CA ALA A 88 -48.94 -24.76 8.17
C ALA A 88 -48.32 -25.36 6.91
N PHE A 89 -49.20 -25.74 5.97
CA PHE A 89 -48.82 -26.43 4.73
C PHE A 89 -49.51 -25.81 3.50
N GLY A 90 -48.74 -25.71 2.44
CA GLY A 90 -49.18 -25.23 1.13
C GLY A 90 -49.34 -23.71 1.08
N HIS A 91 -48.70 -23.10 0.13
CA HIS A 91 -48.74 -21.65 -0.19
C HIS A 91 -48.66 -20.75 1.07
N VAL A 92 -47.80 -21.11 2.03
CA VAL A 92 -47.61 -20.31 3.24
C VAL A 92 -47.17 -18.91 2.85
N LYS A 93 -47.92 -17.91 3.32
CA LYS A 93 -47.58 -16.50 3.19
C LYS A 93 -47.67 -15.83 4.55
N MET A 94 -46.61 -15.16 4.97
CA MET A 94 -46.58 -14.31 6.16
C MET A 94 -46.41 -12.85 5.73
N GLN A 95 -47.05 -11.93 6.46
CA GLN A 95 -46.96 -10.50 6.18
C GLN A 95 -46.92 -9.73 7.51
N GLN A 96 -45.95 -8.82 7.63
CA GLN A 96 -45.86 -7.87 8.74
C GLN A 96 -45.73 -6.45 8.20
N GLY A 97 -46.75 -5.65 8.41
CA GLY A 97 -46.82 -4.31 7.82
C GLY A 97 -46.82 -4.36 6.28
N ASP A 98 -46.25 -3.31 5.67
CA ASP A 98 -46.19 -3.17 4.20
C ASP A 98 -44.79 -3.50 3.65
N THR A 99 -43.87 -3.94 4.49
CA THR A 99 -42.44 -4.08 4.12
C THR A 99 -41.93 -5.50 4.18
N LEU A 100 -42.51 -6.37 5.03
CA LEU A 100 -42.02 -7.74 5.22
C LEU A 100 -43.04 -8.74 4.71
N PHE A 101 -42.64 -9.55 3.74
CA PHE A 101 -43.40 -10.68 3.18
C PHE A 101 -42.49 -11.92 3.19
N VAL A 102 -43.04 -13.04 3.68
CA VAL A 102 -42.35 -14.33 3.65
C VAL A 102 -43.27 -15.37 3.01
N TYR A 103 -42.73 -16.16 2.11
CA TYR A 103 -43.38 -17.24 1.40
C TYR A 103 -42.62 -18.53 1.66
N ALA A 104 -43.30 -19.66 1.81
CA ALA A 104 -42.74 -21.00 1.96
C ALA A 104 -43.77 -22.07 1.60
N ASP A 105 -43.34 -23.32 1.47
CA ASP A 105 -44.26 -24.43 1.33
C ASP A 105 -44.74 -24.94 2.68
N VAL A 106 -43.90 -24.86 3.71
CA VAL A 106 -44.19 -25.36 5.05
C VAL A 106 -43.70 -24.36 6.11
N LEU A 107 -44.49 -24.17 7.17
CA LEU A 107 -44.10 -23.44 8.38
C LEU A 107 -44.41 -24.26 9.63
N TYR A 108 -43.42 -24.49 10.45
CA TYR A 108 -43.58 -24.98 11.83
C TYR A 108 -43.39 -23.82 12.79
N TYR A 109 -44.38 -23.52 13.61
CA TYR A 109 -44.28 -22.46 14.63
C TYR A 109 -44.49 -23.04 16.03
N SER A 110 -43.46 -22.89 16.88
CA SER A 110 -43.54 -23.19 18.33
C SER A 110 -43.89 -21.93 19.10
N GLY A 111 -45.08 -21.91 19.73
CA GLY A 111 -45.50 -20.80 20.58
C GLY A 111 -44.74 -20.75 21.90
N GLN A 112 -44.21 -21.88 22.38
CA GLN A 112 -43.43 -21.98 23.60
C GLN A 112 -42.03 -21.40 23.44
N ASP A 113 -41.40 -21.68 22.31
CA ASP A 113 -40.03 -21.22 22.01
C ASP A 113 -40.02 -19.87 21.28
N GLU A 114 -41.16 -19.46 20.73
CA GLU A 114 -41.35 -18.31 19.85
C GLU A 114 -40.46 -18.43 18.58
N LEU A 115 -40.32 -19.68 18.06
CA LEU A 115 -39.52 -20.05 16.90
C LEU A 115 -40.41 -20.36 15.70
N ALA A 116 -40.15 -19.70 14.59
CA ALA A 116 -40.76 -20.01 13.29
C ALA A 116 -39.72 -20.69 12.38
N GLN A 117 -40.06 -21.88 11.87
CA GLN A 117 -39.21 -22.66 10.98
C GLN A 117 -39.90 -22.82 9.65
N LEU A 118 -39.37 -22.14 8.61
CA LEU A 118 -39.89 -22.21 7.24
C LEU A 118 -39.01 -23.15 6.41
N ARG A 119 -39.68 -23.95 5.58
CA ARG A 119 -39.02 -24.97 4.78
C ARG A 119 -39.56 -24.99 3.36
N TYR A 120 -38.68 -25.27 2.42
CA TYR A 120 -38.88 -25.43 1.00
C TYR A 120 -39.37 -24.17 0.30
N ASN A 121 -38.68 -23.78 -0.76
CA ASN A 121 -39.00 -22.61 -1.59
C ASN A 121 -39.19 -21.32 -0.77
N VAL A 122 -38.40 -21.14 0.27
CA VAL A 122 -38.52 -19.96 1.14
C VAL A 122 -38.06 -18.71 0.39
N ARG A 123 -38.95 -17.71 0.35
CA ARG A 123 -38.62 -16.39 -0.19
C ARG A 123 -39.07 -15.32 0.81
N MET A 124 -38.13 -14.60 1.35
CA MET A 124 -38.37 -13.46 2.25
C MET A 124 -38.04 -12.15 1.54
N ILE A 125 -39.00 -11.25 1.48
CA ILE A 125 -38.88 -9.91 0.91
C ILE A 125 -38.98 -8.92 2.05
N ASN A 126 -37.95 -8.11 2.24
CA ASN A 126 -37.96 -6.99 3.17
C ASN A 126 -37.54 -5.71 2.43
N ARG A 127 -38.54 -4.89 2.07
CA ARG A 127 -38.36 -3.73 1.21
C ARG A 127 -37.75 -4.13 -0.15
N ASP A 128 -36.51 -3.69 -0.44
CA ASP A 128 -35.76 -3.91 -1.67
C ASP A 128 -34.83 -5.14 -1.62
N VAL A 129 -34.74 -5.82 -0.48
CA VAL A 129 -33.90 -7.01 -0.29
C VAL A 129 -34.75 -8.27 -0.33
N THR A 130 -34.33 -9.27 -1.10
CA THR A 130 -34.97 -10.59 -1.19
C THR A 130 -33.99 -11.70 -0.83
N LEU A 131 -34.36 -12.54 0.15
CA LEU A 131 -33.67 -13.80 0.46
C LEU A 131 -34.41 -14.96 -0.21
N TYR A 132 -33.66 -15.85 -0.83
CA TYR A 132 -34.09 -17.17 -1.35
C TYR A 132 -33.31 -18.25 -0.60
N THR A 133 -34.01 -19.26 -0.05
CA THR A 133 -33.39 -20.40 0.65
C THR A 133 -34.40 -21.55 0.74
N ASP A 134 -33.95 -22.74 1.13
CA ASP A 134 -34.85 -23.86 1.45
C ASP A 134 -35.07 -24.02 2.97
N SER A 135 -34.32 -23.31 3.80
CA SER A 135 -34.47 -23.34 5.25
C SER A 135 -34.34 -21.91 5.82
N LEU A 136 -35.34 -21.47 6.57
CA LEU A 136 -35.26 -20.21 7.32
C LEU A 136 -35.88 -20.41 8.70
N ASP A 137 -35.07 -20.26 9.72
CA ASP A 137 -35.51 -20.23 11.12
C ASP A 137 -35.50 -18.79 11.62
N TYR A 138 -36.57 -18.38 12.30
CA TYR A 138 -36.67 -17.04 12.87
C TYR A 138 -37.04 -17.13 14.35
N ASP A 139 -36.09 -16.74 15.19
CA ASP A 139 -36.26 -16.61 16.64
C ASP A 139 -36.92 -15.25 16.95
N MET A 140 -38.23 -15.26 17.22
CA MET A 140 -39.00 -14.04 17.52
C MET A 140 -38.67 -13.46 18.90
N ARG A 141 -38.16 -14.28 19.84
CA ARG A 141 -37.79 -13.85 21.19
C ARG A 141 -36.53 -12.98 21.16
N ASN A 142 -35.52 -13.44 20.44
CA ASN A 142 -34.24 -12.77 20.30
C ASN A 142 -34.18 -11.87 19.06
N ASN A 143 -35.18 -11.95 18.17
CA ASN A 143 -35.32 -11.16 16.96
C ASN A 143 -34.15 -11.33 16.00
N TYR A 144 -33.82 -12.59 15.64
CA TYR A 144 -32.87 -12.89 14.58
C TYR A 144 -33.35 -14.06 13.70
N GLY A 145 -32.95 -14.05 12.44
CA GLY A 145 -33.23 -15.12 11.49
C GLY A 145 -31.95 -15.71 10.91
N TYR A 146 -31.97 -17.02 10.63
CA TYR A 146 -30.86 -17.71 10.01
C TYR A 146 -31.31 -18.82 9.06
N TYR A 147 -30.51 -19.06 8.04
CA TYR A 147 -30.64 -20.19 7.13
C TYR A 147 -29.36 -21.05 7.14
N PHE A 148 -29.44 -22.33 6.77
CA PHE A 148 -28.34 -23.30 6.92
C PHE A 148 -28.21 -24.33 5.78
N GLU A 149 -29.07 -24.28 4.79
CA GLU A 149 -29.06 -25.18 3.60
C GLU A 149 -28.74 -24.41 2.30
N GLY A 150 -27.97 -23.34 2.42
CA GLY A 150 -27.71 -22.40 1.35
C GLY A 150 -28.76 -21.31 1.26
N GLY A 151 -28.31 -20.13 0.87
CA GLY A 151 -29.17 -18.96 0.67
C GLY A 151 -28.56 -17.97 -0.30
N LYS A 152 -29.45 -17.24 -0.97
CA LYS A 152 -29.11 -16.19 -1.90
C LYS A 152 -29.88 -14.93 -1.53
N ILE A 153 -29.15 -13.86 -1.27
CA ILE A 153 -29.71 -12.55 -0.97
C ILE A 153 -29.45 -11.63 -2.16
N VAL A 154 -30.51 -10.97 -2.63
CA VAL A 154 -30.45 -10.08 -3.77
C VAL A 154 -31.02 -8.73 -3.39
N ASP A 155 -30.30 -7.67 -3.68
CA ASP A 155 -30.77 -6.29 -3.66
C ASP A 155 -30.62 -5.62 -5.04
N SER A 156 -30.77 -4.30 -5.12
CA SER A 156 -30.69 -3.57 -6.41
C SER A 156 -29.28 -3.56 -7.03
N GLN A 157 -28.23 -3.86 -6.28
CA GLN A 157 -26.83 -3.75 -6.72
C GLN A 157 -26.00 -4.99 -6.46
N ASN A 158 -26.43 -5.83 -5.50
CA ASN A 158 -25.64 -6.93 -4.98
C ASN A 158 -26.41 -8.24 -5.02
N GLU A 159 -25.68 -9.31 -5.27
CA GLU A 159 -26.09 -10.68 -5.09
C GLU A 159 -25.11 -11.38 -4.16
N LEU A 160 -25.58 -11.86 -3.01
CA LEU A 160 -24.78 -12.59 -2.04
C LEU A 160 -25.28 -14.02 -1.90
N SER A 161 -24.39 -14.99 -1.98
CA SER A 161 -24.69 -16.41 -1.71
C SER A 161 -23.77 -16.94 -0.61
N SER A 162 -24.28 -17.88 0.21
CA SER A 162 -23.51 -18.60 1.24
C SER A 162 -24.24 -19.86 1.68
N VAL A 163 -23.54 -20.78 2.34
CA VAL A 163 -24.18 -22.00 2.91
C VAL A 163 -24.99 -21.64 4.16
N TYR A 164 -24.44 -20.82 5.03
CA TYR A 164 -25.09 -20.32 6.25
C TYR A 164 -25.18 -18.80 6.22
N GLY A 165 -26.31 -18.26 6.67
CA GLY A 165 -26.46 -16.83 6.88
C GLY A 165 -27.37 -16.51 8.04
N GLN A 166 -27.01 -15.49 8.79
CA GLN A 166 -27.76 -14.97 9.94
C GLN A 166 -27.93 -13.47 9.82
N TYR A 167 -29.07 -12.95 10.19
CA TYR A 167 -29.35 -11.52 10.24
C TYR A 167 -30.05 -11.11 11.53
N GLU A 168 -29.53 -10.07 12.16
CA GLU A 168 -30.09 -9.46 13.36
C GLU A 168 -30.64 -8.06 13.07
N PRO A 169 -31.96 -7.91 12.92
CA PRO A 169 -32.57 -6.64 12.55
C PRO A 169 -32.32 -5.46 13.50
N ASN A 170 -32.09 -5.74 14.79
CA ASN A 170 -31.89 -4.71 15.80
C ASN A 170 -30.54 -4.02 15.65
N THR A 171 -29.49 -4.76 15.36
CA THR A 171 -28.11 -4.27 15.19
C THR A 171 -27.78 -3.97 13.73
N LYS A 172 -28.60 -4.47 12.80
CA LYS A 172 -28.36 -4.43 11.36
C LYS A 172 -27.15 -5.26 10.91
N ASN A 173 -26.67 -6.16 11.76
CA ASN A 173 -25.56 -7.06 11.44
C ASN A 173 -26.08 -8.32 10.74
N ALA A 174 -25.37 -8.73 9.72
CA ALA A 174 -25.50 -10.01 9.06
C ALA A 174 -24.16 -10.76 9.13
N GLU A 175 -24.22 -12.08 9.30
CA GLU A 175 -23.09 -12.97 9.26
C GLU A 175 -23.34 -14.05 8.21
N PHE A 176 -22.34 -14.29 7.36
CA PHE A 176 -22.39 -15.30 6.31
C PHE A 176 -21.17 -16.19 6.41
N LEU A 177 -21.41 -17.50 6.36
CA LEU A 177 -20.35 -18.50 6.54
C LEU A 177 -20.41 -19.53 5.40
N TYR A 178 -19.23 -20.03 5.06
CA TYR A 178 -18.96 -21.08 4.09
C TYR A 178 -19.36 -20.72 2.66
N ASP A 179 -18.36 -20.73 1.79
CA ASP A 179 -18.49 -20.43 0.35
C ASP A 179 -19.25 -19.14 0.07
N VAL A 180 -18.90 -18.09 0.80
CA VAL A 180 -19.55 -16.77 0.64
C VAL A 180 -19.06 -16.13 -0.66
N GLU A 181 -20.00 -15.79 -1.53
CA GLU A 181 -19.75 -15.02 -2.75
C GLU A 181 -20.65 -13.79 -2.78
N LEU A 182 -20.05 -12.61 -2.91
CA LEU A 182 -20.75 -11.34 -3.10
C LEU A 182 -20.41 -10.80 -4.47
N VAL A 183 -21.42 -10.73 -5.33
CA VAL A 183 -21.32 -10.23 -6.70
C VAL A 183 -21.96 -8.85 -6.80
N ASN A 184 -21.19 -7.90 -7.28
CA ASN A 184 -21.61 -6.54 -7.60
C ASN A 184 -21.24 -6.23 -9.05
N GLU A 185 -21.84 -5.21 -9.68
CA GLU A 185 -21.50 -4.81 -11.06
C GLU A 185 -20.00 -4.50 -11.24
N LYS A 186 -19.31 -4.07 -10.17
CA LYS A 186 -17.92 -3.59 -10.21
C LYS A 186 -16.91 -4.60 -9.70
N TYR A 187 -17.33 -5.59 -8.90
CA TYR A 187 -16.43 -6.57 -8.29
C TYR A 187 -17.16 -7.86 -7.90
N VAL A 188 -16.36 -8.90 -7.73
CA VAL A 188 -16.76 -10.16 -7.11
C VAL A 188 -15.87 -10.39 -5.89
N MET A 189 -16.48 -10.61 -4.72
CA MET A 189 -15.79 -10.97 -3.48
C MET A 189 -16.10 -12.42 -3.13
N SER A 190 -15.06 -13.22 -2.93
CA SER A 190 -15.16 -14.61 -2.46
C SER A 190 -14.44 -14.74 -1.13
N THR A 191 -15.12 -15.28 -0.11
CA THR A 191 -14.59 -15.45 1.24
C THR A 191 -15.22 -16.64 1.94
N ASP A 192 -14.61 -17.11 3.03
CA ASP A 192 -15.20 -18.14 3.89
C ASP A 192 -16.17 -17.54 4.93
N THR A 193 -15.87 -16.35 5.41
CA THR A 193 -16.64 -15.66 6.45
C THR A 193 -16.78 -14.19 6.12
N LEU A 194 -18.00 -13.67 6.14
CA LEU A 194 -18.32 -12.27 5.92
C LEU A 194 -19.25 -11.74 7.01
N HIS A 195 -18.82 -10.73 7.75
CA HIS A 195 -19.71 -9.92 8.57
C HIS A 195 -20.08 -8.65 7.80
N TYR A 196 -21.35 -8.35 7.71
CA TYR A 196 -21.86 -7.20 6.98
C TYR A 196 -22.85 -6.39 7.82
N ASN A 197 -22.62 -5.10 7.91
CA ASN A 197 -23.59 -4.21 8.54
C ASN A 197 -24.39 -3.47 7.48
N THR A 198 -25.69 -3.76 7.40
CA THR A 198 -26.59 -3.22 6.37
C THR A 198 -26.90 -1.73 6.52
N SER A 199 -26.51 -1.10 7.63
CA SER A 199 -26.73 0.34 7.86
C SER A 199 -25.49 1.18 7.54
N SER A 200 -24.28 0.65 7.84
CA SER A 200 -23.01 1.32 7.55
C SER A 200 -22.40 0.89 6.23
N HIS A 201 -22.97 -0.15 5.60
CA HIS A 201 -22.46 -0.78 4.38
C HIS A 201 -21.02 -1.29 4.48
N ILE A 202 -20.61 -1.65 5.72
CA ILE A 202 -19.27 -2.19 5.98
C ILE A 202 -19.32 -3.72 5.95
N ALA A 203 -18.44 -4.29 5.13
CA ALA A 203 -18.11 -5.70 5.07
C ALA A 203 -16.78 -5.94 5.78
N ASP A 204 -16.80 -6.67 6.89
CA ASP A 204 -15.59 -7.06 7.63
C ASP A 204 -15.01 -8.34 7.04
N ILE A 205 -13.74 -8.28 6.68
CA ILE A 205 -12.94 -9.40 6.16
C ILE A 205 -12.33 -10.14 7.35
N LEU A 206 -12.78 -11.36 7.60
CA LEU A 206 -12.37 -12.16 8.76
C LEU A 206 -11.69 -13.49 8.39
N GLY A 207 -11.32 -13.66 7.15
CA GLY A 207 -10.70 -14.88 6.66
C GLY A 207 -10.08 -14.68 5.29
N LYS A 208 -9.65 -15.77 4.66
CA LYS A 208 -9.09 -15.73 3.30
C LYS A 208 -10.13 -15.19 2.31
N THR A 209 -9.88 -14.00 1.81
CA THR A 209 -10.79 -13.27 0.93
C THR A 209 -10.08 -12.87 -0.36
N THR A 210 -10.74 -13.04 -1.49
CA THR A 210 -10.33 -12.56 -2.79
C THR A 210 -11.39 -11.58 -3.31
N ILE A 211 -10.97 -10.39 -3.73
CA ILE A 211 -11.85 -9.40 -4.37
C ILE A 211 -11.31 -9.15 -5.77
N VAL A 212 -12.11 -9.43 -6.78
CA VAL A 212 -11.76 -9.26 -8.20
C VAL A 212 -12.58 -8.13 -8.77
N SER A 213 -11.91 -7.10 -9.29
CA SER A 213 -12.54 -5.97 -9.99
C SER A 213 -11.91 -5.78 -11.38
N ASP A 214 -12.43 -4.88 -12.18
CA ASP A 214 -11.89 -4.56 -13.51
C ASP A 214 -10.45 -4.03 -13.47
N SER A 215 -10.05 -3.43 -12.36
CA SER A 215 -8.75 -2.78 -12.20
C SER A 215 -7.75 -3.57 -11.34
N ASN A 216 -8.24 -4.34 -10.37
CA ASN A 216 -7.39 -4.96 -9.36
C ASN A 216 -7.91 -6.32 -8.91
N ILE A 217 -6.99 -7.16 -8.43
CA ILE A 217 -7.29 -8.34 -7.61
C ILE A 217 -6.69 -8.10 -6.22
N ILE A 218 -7.51 -8.25 -5.20
CA ILE A 218 -7.11 -8.06 -3.79
C ILE A 218 -7.17 -9.41 -3.08
N TYR A 219 -6.09 -9.79 -2.43
CA TYR A 219 -6.01 -10.92 -1.52
C TYR A 219 -5.80 -10.39 -0.11
N SER A 220 -6.76 -10.66 0.78
CA SER A 220 -6.71 -10.22 2.17
C SER A 220 -7.19 -11.32 3.11
N ARG A 221 -6.81 -11.23 4.39
CA ARG A 221 -7.32 -12.09 5.46
C ARG A 221 -7.99 -11.29 6.56
N LYS A 222 -7.76 -9.99 6.59
CA LYS A 222 -8.29 -9.12 7.63
C LYS A 222 -8.39 -7.69 7.13
N GLY A 223 -9.50 -7.06 7.41
CA GLY A 223 -9.77 -5.69 7.00
C GLY A 223 -11.25 -5.40 6.99
N TRP A 224 -11.58 -4.31 6.34
CA TRP A 224 -12.97 -3.96 6.05
C TRP A 224 -13.07 -3.28 4.68
N TYR A 225 -14.23 -3.39 4.08
CA TYR A 225 -14.58 -2.76 2.81
C TYR A 225 -15.97 -2.13 2.93
N ASN A 226 -16.10 -0.87 2.56
CA ASN A 226 -17.41 -0.22 2.47
C ASN A 226 -17.96 -0.39 1.06
N THR A 227 -19.09 -1.08 0.93
CA THR A 227 -19.68 -1.45 -0.36
C THR A 227 -20.38 -0.28 -1.07
N GLU A 228 -20.69 0.82 -0.36
CA GLU A 228 -21.36 2.00 -0.91
C GLU A 228 -20.36 3.01 -1.47
N ILE A 229 -19.36 3.39 -0.68
CA ILE A 229 -18.39 4.43 -1.04
C ILE A 229 -17.04 3.86 -1.51
N GLU A 230 -16.91 2.54 -1.53
CA GLU A 230 -15.74 1.80 -2.02
C GLU A 230 -14.42 2.14 -1.31
N ASN A 231 -14.50 2.49 -0.02
CA ASN A 231 -13.31 2.68 0.83
C ASN A 231 -12.95 1.37 1.50
N SER A 232 -11.66 1.15 1.70
CA SER A 232 -11.16 -0.07 2.33
C SER A 232 -9.95 0.17 3.21
N GLN A 233 -9.80 -0.68 4.22
CA GLN A 233 -8.57 -0.80 4.98
C GLN A 233 -8.28 -2.29 5.20
N LEU A 234 -7.11 -2.70 4.74
CA LEU A 234 -6.65 -4.08 4.73
C LEU A 234 -5.44 -4.23 5.65
N PHE A 235 -5.40 -5.32 6.41
CA PHE A 235 -4.36 -5.62 7.38
C PHE A 235 -3.62 -6.91 7.02
N ASP A 236 -2.63 -7.30 7.85
CA ASP A 236 -1.94 -8.58 7.80
C ASP A 236 -1.30 -8.89 6.43
N ARG A 237 -0.59 -7.89 5.87
CA ARG A 237 0.15 -8.01 4.60
C ARG A 237 -0.73 -8.43 3.42
N SER A 238 -1.85 -7.79 3.29
CA SER A 238 -2.69 -7.97 2.11
C SER A 238 -1.93 -7.67 0.82
N LEU A 239 -2.32 -8.34 -0.25
CA LEU A 239 -1.70 -8.22 -1.58
C LEU A 239 -2.72 -7.64 -2.56
N ILE A 240 -2.34 -6.58 -3.24
CA ILE A 240 -3.09 -6.01 -4.37
C ILE A 240 -2.30 -6.29 -5.64
N VAL A 241 -2.97 -6.87 -6.64
CA VAL A 241 -2.43 -7.08 -7.99
C VAL A 241 -3.22 -6.20 -8.95
N THR A 242 -2.55 -5.24 -9.58
CA THR A 242 -3.19 -4.35 -10.54
C THR A 242 -3.31 -5.00 -11.92
N LYS A 243 -4.20 -4.50 -12.76
CA LYS A 243 -4.37 -4.95 -14.15
C LYS A 243 -3.08 -4.91 -14.98
N ASN A 244 -2.19 -3.98 -14.65
CA ASN A 244 -0.89 -3.82 -15.31
C ASN A 244 0.19 -4.78 -14.78
N GLY A 245 -0.17 -5.72 -13.89
CA GLY A 245 0.77 -6.69 -13.33
C GLY A 245 1.65 -6.15 -12.21
N GLN A 246 1.39 -4.93 -11.72
CA GLN A 246 2.05 -4.41 -10.54
C GLN A 246 1.47 -5.06 -9.29
N THR A 247 2.31 -5.32 -8.29
CA THR A 247 1.86 -5.84 -7.00
C THR A 247 2.22 -4.88 -5.87
N ILE A 248 1.30 -4.72 -4.93
CA ILE A 248 1.48 -3.87 -3.75
C ILE A 248 1.16 -4.69 -2.51
N THR A 249 2.06 -4.68 -1.54
CA THR A 249 1.82 -5.27 -0.21
C THR A 249 2.38 -4.37 0.88
N GLY A 250 1.80 -4.44 2.06
CA GLY A 250 2.21 -3.70 3.25
C GLY A 250 1.49 -4.25 4.48
N ASP A 251 1.92 -3.87 5.68
CA ASP A 251 1.29 -4.33 6.91
C ASP A 251 -0.15 -3.79 7.03
N THR A 252 -0.39 -2.58 6.54
CA THR A 252 -1.73 -1.98 6.40
C THR A 252 -1.83 -1.23 5.08
N LEU A 253 -2.90 -1.49 4.33
CA LEU A 253 -3.22 -0.78 3.09
C LEU A 253 -4.57 -0.08 3.27
N PHE A 254 -4.63 1.20 2.95
CA PHE A 254 -5.84 2.02 2.94
C PHE A 254 -6.10 2.54 1.53
N TYR A 255 -7.35 2.53 1.10
CA TYR A 255 -7.76 3.13 -0.16
C TYR A 255 -9.10 3.85 -0.01
N ASP A 256 -9.16 5.06 -0.53
CA ASP A 256 -10.35 5.90 -0.61
C ASP A 256 -10.69 6.19 -2.08
N ARG A 257 -11.70 5.50 -2.60
CA ARG A 257 -12.18 5.65 -3.98
C ARG A 257 -12.66 7.06 -4.27
N THR A 258 -13.30 7.71 -3.30
CA THR A 258 -13.88 9.05 -3.47
C THR A 258 -12.82 10.09 -3.77
N THR A 259 -11.70 10.03 -3.06
CA THR A 259 -10.57 10.94 -3.26
C THR A 259 -9.52 10.40 -4.23
N GLY A 260 -9.50 9.11 -4.52
CA GLY A 260 -8.48 8.41 -5.30
C GLY A 260 -7.15 8.29 -4.55
N LYS A 261 -7.19 8.35 -3.21
CA LYS A 261 -5.99 8.26 -2.37
C LYS A 261 -5.79 6.86 -1.83
N GLY A 262 -4.58 6.35 -1.99
CA GLY A 262 -4.10 5.12 -1.39
C GLY A 262 -2.93 5.40 -0.45
N GLU A 263 -2.92 4.72 0.68
CA GLU A 263 -1.84 4.78 1.66
C GLU A 263 -1.43 3.36 2.06
N ALA A 264 -0.15 3.16 2.24
CA ALA A 264 0.42 1.89 2.68
C ALA A 264 1.37 2.14 3.84
N TYR A 265 1.30 1.30 4.86
CA TYR A 265 2.06 1.42 6.09
C TYR A 265 2.75 0.12 6.43
N GLY A 266 4.01 0.21 6.84
CA GLY A 266 4.85 -0.86 7.34
C GLY A 266 5.26 -1.87 6.26
N ASN A 267 6.58 -2.07 6.11
CA ASN A 267 7.18 -3.08 5.24
C ASN A 267 6.56 -3.13 3.83
N ILE A 268 6.41 -1.97 3.22
CA ILE A 268 5.78 -1.85 1.91
C ILE A 268 6.69 -2.43 0.85
N ILE A 269 6.11 -3.18 -0.08
CA ILE A 269 6.78 -3.65 -1.30
C ILE A 269 5.83 -3.42 -2.46
N LEU A 270 6.27 -2.61 -3.41
CA LEU A 270 5.64 -2.43 -4.71
C LEU A 270 6.55 -3.06 -5.76
N THR A 271 6.05 -4.04 -6.52
CA THR A 271 6.78 -4.66 -7.62
C THR A 271 6.14 -4.28 -8.94
N ASP A 272 6.94 -3.80 -9.87
CA ASP A 272 6.55 -3.54 -11.25
C ASP A 272 7.36 -4.46 -12.17
N SER A 273 6.74 -5.58 -12.57
CA SER A 273 7.41 -6.58 -13.42
C SER A 273 7.65 -6.07 -14.84
N VAL A 274 6.82 -5.17 -15.34
CA VAL A 274 6.96 -4.58 -16.68
C VAL A 274 8.21 -3.70 -16.75
N ARG A 275 8.45 -2.92 -15.69
CA ARG A 275 9.61 -2.04 -15.59
C ARG A 275 10.80 -2.67 -14.88
N SER A 276 10.72 -3.95 -14.53
CA SER A 276 11.77 -4.66 -13.78
C SER A 276 12.22 -3.87 -12.55
N SER A 277 11.29 -3.37 -11.77
CA SER A 277 11.59 -2.53 -10.61
C SER A 277 10.79 -2.91 -9.36
N ILE A 278 11.40 -2.67 -8.21
CA ILE A 278 10.79 -2.86 -6.90
C ILE A 278 11.04 -1.60 -6.08
N LEU A 279 9.99 -1.08 -5.44
CA LEU A 279 10.06 0.00 -4.46
C LEU A 279 9.67 -0.56 -3.09
N ASP A 280 10.49 -0.34 -2.09
CA ASP A 280 10.22 -0.72 -0.70
C ASP A 280 10.46 0.43 0.28
N GLY A 281 9.77 0.40 1.43
CA GLY A 281 9.86 1.42 2.48
C GLY A 281 8.82 1.21 3.58
N ASP A 282 8.72 2.19 4.50
CA ASP A 282 7.83 2.08 5.67
C ASP A 282 6.48 2.80 5.47
N TYR A 283 6.43 3.83 4.60
CA TYR A 283 5.21 4.55 4.27
C TYR A 283 5.15 4.86 2.78
N GLY A 284 4.03 4.59 2.15
CA GLY A 284 3.72 4.89 0.76
C GLY A 284 2.41 5.64 0.61
N PHE A 285 2.37 6.55 -0.33
CA PHE A 285 1.20 7.33 -0.71
C PHE A 285 1.03 7.33 -2.22
N HIS A 286 -0.20 7.21 -2.67
CA HIS A 286 -0.59 7.34 -4.08
C HIS A 286 -1.84 8.19 -4.20
N ASN A 287 -1.86 9.12 -5.14
CA ASN A 287 -3.06 9.86 -5.52
C ASN A 287 -3.31 9.62 -7.01
N GLU A 288 -4.34 8.84 -7.30
CA GLU A 288 -4.71 8.46 -8.66
C GLU A 288 -5.12 9.67 -9.51
N LYS A 289 -5.84 10.64 -8.92
CA LYS A 289 -6.33 11.82 -9.64
C LYS A 289 -5.22 12.79 -10.02
N GLU A 290 -4.21 12.90 -9.19
CA GLU A 290 -3.05 13.78 -9.39
C GLU A 290 -1.88 13.06 -10.05
N ASN A 291 -1.95 11.73 -10.20
CA ASN A 291 -0.87 10.87 -10.67
C ASN A 291 0.45 11.08 -9.89
N VAL A 292 0.34 11.29 -8.58
CA VAL A 292 1.47 11.49 -7.68
C VAL A 292 1.61 10.29 -6.76
N SER A 293 2.83 9.79 -6.62
CA SER A 293 3.16 8.76 -5.63
C SER A 293 4.43 9.14 -4.90
N PHE A 294 4.55 8.75 -3.66
CA PHE A 294 5.83 8.81 -2.94
C PHE A 294 5.97 7.67 -1.93
N CYS A 295 7.21 7.36 -1.62
CA CYS A 295 7.58 6.40 -0.59
C CYS A 295 8.64 7.03 0.31
N THR A 296 8.51 6.81 1.61
CA THR A 296 9.44 7.32 2.63
C THR A 296 9.62 6.31 3.77
N GLY A 297 10.52 6.59 4.71
CA GLY A 297 10.88 5.65 5.76
C GLY A 297 11.71 4.50 5.19
N ARG A 298 13.03 4.68 5.13
CA ARG A 298 13.97 3.73 4.51
C ARG A 298 13.60 3.37 3.06
N ALA A 299 13.08 4.36 2.31
CA ALA A 299 12.67 4.15 0.94
C ALA A 299 13.82 3.67 0.06
N ARG A 300 13.62 2.60 -0.69
CA ARG A 300 14.57 2.02 -1.62
C ARG A 300 13.90 1.64 -2.92
N ALA A 301 14.47 2.10 -4.03
CA ALA A 301 14.14 1.59 -5.36
C ALA A 301 15.23 0.62 -5.83
N ARG A 302 14.81 -0.48 -6.44
CA ARG A 302 15.69 -1.47 -7.08
C ARG A 302 15.28 -1.61 -8.53
N GLU A 303 16.22 -1.49 -9.44
CA GLU A 303 16.02 -1.63 -10.87
C GLU A 303 16.95 -2.73 -11.40
N PHE A 304 16.44 -3.71 -12.15
CA PHE A 304 17.18 -4.92 -12.54
C PHE A 304 17.04 -5.27 -14.03
N SER A 305 16.66 -4.31 -14.87
CA SER A 305 16.53 -4.51 -16.33
C SER A 305 17.88 -4.74 -17.02
N GLN A 306 18.99 -4.28 -16.41
CA GLN A 306 20.33 -4.26 -17.01
C GLN A 306 21.21 -5.48 -16.68
N GLY A 307 20.65 -6.52 -16.04
CA GLY A 307 21.37 -7.72 -15.64
C GLY A 307 22.08 -7.62 -14.28
N ASP A 308 22.42 -6.41 -13.80
CA ASP A 308 22.83 -6.13 -12.43
C ASP A 308 21.85 -5.14 -11.79
N THR A 309 21.64 -5.27 -10.49
CA THR A 309 20.63 -4.49 -9.78
C THR A 309 21.18 -3.15 -9.33
N LEU A 310 20.56 -2.08 -9.79
CA LEU A 310 20.76 -0.74 -9.23
C LEU A 310 19.88 -0.56 -7.99
N HIS A 311 20.49 -0.25 -6.87
CA HIS A 311 19.85 0.11 -5.61
C HIS A 311 19.94 1.61 -5.40
N LEU A 312 18.81 2.28 -5.21
CA LEU A 312 18.72 3.72 -4.96
C LEU A 312 17.97 3.96 -3.66
N HIS A 313 18.53 4.78 -2.80
CA HIS A 313 17.90 5.27 -1.57
C HIS A 313 17.84 6.80 -1.58
N GLY A 314 16.82 7.33 -0.94
CA GLY A 314 16.64 8.72 -0.55
C GLY A 314 15.65 8.76 0.62
N ASP A 315 15.62 9.83 1.41
CA ASP A 315 14.65 9.96 2.48
C ASP A 315 13.22 9.88 1.96
N THR A 316 13.01 10.39 0.74
CA THR A 316 11.74 10.28 0.01
C THR A 316 12.02 10.01 -1.46
N LEU A 317 11.39 8.98 -2.00
CA LEU A 317 11.32 8.70 -3.42
C LEU A 317 9.92 9.09 -3.91
N ARG A 318 9.84 9.98 -4.89
CA ARG A 318 8.58 10.51 -5.42
C ARG A 318 8.52 10.37 -6.93
N THR A 319 7.33 10.11 -7.44
CA THR A 319 7.05 10.13 -8.89
C THR A 319 5.77 10.91 -9.17
N TYR A 320 5.74 11.59 -10.31
CA TYR A 320 4.55 12.25 -10.84
C TYR A 320 4.61 12.27 -12.38
N LEU A 321 3.48 12.59 -13.03
CA LEU A 321 3.45 12.85 -14.47
C LEU A 321 3.59 14.36 -14.72
N ASP A 322 4.42 14.73 -15.70
CA ASP A 322 4.54 16.10 -16.17
C ASP A 322 3.34 16.52 -17.04
N SER A 323 3.41 17.73 -17.64
CA SER A 323 2.37 18.26 -18.54
C SER A 323 2.15 17.43 -19.80
N ASP A 324 3.14 16.64 -20.21
CA ASP A 324 3.11 15.78 -21.39
C ASP A 324 2.74 14.32 -21.04
N SER A 325 2.34 14.09 -19.77
CA SER A 325 2.04 12.77 -19.19
C SER A 325 3.24 11.84 -19.15
N LEU A 326 4.46 12.39 -19.18
CA LEU A 326 5.70 11.66 -19.02
C LEU A 326 6.13 11.64 -17.56
N ARG A 327 6.78 10.58 -17.14
CA ARG A 327 7.15 10.37 -15.74
C ARG A 327 8.35 11.20 -15.35
N VAL A 328 8.26 11.81 -14.17
CA VAL A 328 9.37 12.43 -13.44
C VAL A 328 9.59 11.66 -12.14
N LEU A 329 10.83 11.22 -11.92
CA LEU A 329 11.26 10.57 -10.69
C LEU A 329 12.13 11.54 -9.89
N LEU A 330 11.91 11.62 -8.59
CA LEU A 330 12.63 12.48 -7.66
C LEU A 330 13.08 11.65 -6.46
N ALA A 331 14.34 11.82 -6.09
CA ALA A 331 14.86 11.34 -4.81
C ALA A 331 15.36 12.55 -4.00
N TYR A 332 14.83 12.70 -2.80
CA TYR A 332 15.14 13.84 -1.94
C TYR A 332 15.90 13.42 -0.71
N ASN A 333 16.91 14.21 -0.41
CA ASN A 333 17.79 14.18 0.72
C ASN A 333 18.55 12.85 0.89
N ARG A 334 19.84 12.98 1.15
CA ARG A 334 20.73 11.86 1.46
C ARG A 334 20.67 10.75 0.42
N VAL A 335 20.60 11.13 -0.86
CA VAL A 335 20.52 10.18 -1.96
C VAL A 335 21.80 9.37 -2.06
N ARG A 336 21.67 8.05 -2.08
CA ARG A 336 22.77 7.09 -2.27
C ARG A 336 22.32 6.01 -3.23
N PHE A 337 23.22 5.60 -4.10
CA PHE A 337 22.96 4.48 -4.98
C PHE A 337 24.15 3.54 -5.09
N TYR A 338 23.84 2.30 -5.35
CA TYR A 338 24.81 1.23 -5.50
C TYR A 338 24.44 0.31 -6.67
N ARG A 339 25.39 0.11 -7.55
CA ARG A 339 25.49 -1.01 -8.48
C ARG A 339 26.96 -1.43 -8.48
N HIS A 340 27.25 -2.68 -8.81
CA HIS A 340 28.62 -3.21 -8.72
C HIS A 340 29.67 -2.34 -9.44
N ASP A 341 29.34 -1.83 -10.63
CA ASP A 341 30.22 -1.04 -11.50
C ASP A 341 30.18 0.49 -11.24
N VAL A 342 29.16 0.97 -10.52
CA VAL A 342 28.98 2.39 -10.23
C VAL A 342 28.27 2.61 -8.90
N GLN A 343 28.79 3.54 -8.11
CA GLN A 343 28.21 3.97 -6.84
C GLN A 343 28.15 5.49 -6.82
N GLY A 344 27.26 6.06 -6.00
CA GLY A 344 27.24 7.51 -5.86
C GLY A 344 26.42 8.01 -4.70
N VAL A 345 26.64 9.28 -4.38
CA VAL A 345 25.93 10.04 -3.36
C VAL A 345 25.65 11.45 -3.87
N CYS A 346 24.53 12.02 -3.46
CA CYS A 346 24.19 13.43 -3.66
C CYS A 346 23.10 13.85 -2.65
N ASP A 347 22.79 15.14 -2.60
CA ASP A 347 21.67 15.60 -1.77
C ASP A 347 20.32 15.21 -2.39
N SER A 348 20.15 15.47 -3.66
CA SER A 348 18.91 15.21 -4.38
C SER A 348 19.18 14.72 -5.81
N MET A 349 18.25 13.96 -6.37
CA MET A 349 18.34 13.42 -7.71
C MET A 349 17.00 13.56 -8.43
N THR A 350 17.04 13.88 -9.71
CA THR A 350 15.85 13.88 -10.58
C THR A 350 16.12 13.07 -11.84
N PHE A 351 15.11 12.36 -12.31
CA PHE A 351 15.12 11.75 -13.65
C PHE A 351 13.84 12.14 -14.38
N ALA A 352 13.97 12.74 -15.54
CA ALA A 352 12.84 13.10 -16.41
C ALA A 352 12.85 12.19 -17.64
N GLU A 353 11.75 11.45 -17.83
CA GLU A 353 11.59 10.52 -18.97
C GLU A 353 11.60 11.28 -20.30
N LYS A 354 11.09 12.51 -20.34
CA LYS A 354 11.04 13.38 -21.51
C LYS A 354 12.39 13.60 -22.18
N ASP A 355 13.39 13.92 -21.37
CA ASP A 355 14.72 14.28 -21.85
C ASP A 355 15.74 13.15 -21.65
N SER A 356 15.32 12.08 -20.98
CA SER A 356 16.17 10.96 -20.55
C SER A 356 17.41 11.43 -19.76
N ILE A 357 17.25 12.50 -18.99
CA ILE A 357 18.34 13.10 -18.20
C ILE A 357 18.13 12.80 -16.71
N LEU A 358 19.16 12.23 -16.11
CA LEU A 358 19.31 12.07 -14.67
C LEU A 358 20.19 13.21 -14.17
N ASN A 359 19.68 14.02 -13.25
CA ASN A 359 20.40 15.11 -12.63
C ASN A 359 20.66 14.80 -11.15
N MET A 360 21.91 14.95 -10.73
CA MET A 360 22.35 14.85 -9.35
C MET A 360 22.72 16.25 -8.88
N TYR A 361 22.19 16.65 -7.73
CA TYR A 361 22.36 18.01 -7.20
C TYR A 361 23.05 18.01 -5.84
N ARG A 362 23.92 18.97 -5.65
CA ARG A 362 24.63 19.30 -4.42
C ARG A 362 25.48 18.15 -3.88
N HIS A 363 26.77 18.39 -3.76
CA HIS A 363 27.74 17.42 -3.24
C HIS A 363 27.71 16.07 -3.96
N SER A 364 27.53 16.12 -5.27
CA SER A 364 27.44 14.92 -6.08
C SER A 364 28.80 14.26 -6.21
N VAL A 365 28.88 12.99 -5.82
CA VAL A 365 30.07 12.16 -5.97
C VAL A 365 29.66 10.82 -6.58
N VAL A 366 30.40 10.43 -7.63
CA VAL A 366 30.19 9.15 -8.32
C VAL A 366 31.52 8.40 -8.35
N TRP A 367 31.49 7.11 -8.07
CA TRP A 367 32.64 6.21 -8.17
C TRP A 367 32.40 5.16 -9.24
N SER A 368 33.45 4.89 -10.02
CA SER A 368 33.50 3.78 -10.99
C SER A 368 34.91 3.21 -11.00
N GLY A 369 35.07 1.97 -10.53
CA GLY A 369 36.38 1.40 -10.26
C GLY A 369 37.16 2.26 -9.24
N GLU A 370 38.41 2.58 -9.55
CA GLU A 370 39.29 3.42 -8.72
C GLU A 370 39.11 4.93 -8.99
N ARG A 371 38.10 5.32 -9.76
CA ARG A 371 37.82 6.72 -10.11
C ARG A 371 36.71 7.30 -9.28
N GLN A 372 36.93 8.52 -8.82
CA GLN A 372 35.95 9.37 -8.17
C GLN A 372 35.70 10.60 -9.05
N ILE A 373 34.44 10.90 -9.31
CA ILE A 373 33.99 12.10 -10.02
C ILE A 373 33.14 12.90 -9.02
N SER A 374 33.48 14.16 -8.81
CA SER A 374 32.74 15.03 -7.89
C SER A 374 32.46 16.39 -8.51
N GLY A 375 31.30 16.94 -8.15
CA GLY A 375 30.85 18.24 -8.61
C GLY A 375 29.65 18.72 -7.80
N ASN A 376 29.28 19.97 -7.99
CA ASN A 376 28.06 20.49 -7.40
C ASN A 376 26.82 19.91 -8.09
N GLU A 377 26.90 19.73 -9.39
CA GLU A 377 25.88 19.14 -10.25
C GLU A 377 26.52 18.15 -11.24
N ILE A 378 25.87 17.00 -11.42
CA ILE A 378 26.22 16.00 -12.42
C ILE A 378 24.96 15.64 -13.19
N ASN A 379 24.97 15.84 -14.52
CA ASN A 379 23.85 15.51 -15.41
C ASN A 379 24.28 14.34 -16.28
N VAL A 380 23.47 13.28 -16.32
CA VAL A 380 23.72 12.06 -17.10
C VAL A 380 22.59 11.86 -18.10
N HIS A 381 22.90 11.89 -19.38
CA HIS A 381 21.95 11.57 -20.44
C HIS A 381 21.99 10.07 -20.73
N LEU A 382 20.81 9.47 -20.74
CA LEU A 382 20.63 8.04 -21.00
C LEU A 382 20.05 7.84 -22.41
N ASN A 383 20.57 6.86 -23.13
CA ASN A 383 20.01 6.37 -24.38
C ASN A 383 19.74 4.87 -24.21
N ASP A 384 18.46 4.46 -24.32
CA ASP A 384 18.01 3.09 -24.07
C ASP A 384 18.58 2.48 -22.75
N SER A 385 18.56 3.30 -21.69
CA SER A 385 19.08 2.95 -20.35
C SER A 385 20.61 2.79 -20.24
N ALA A 386 21.36 3.11 -21.27
CA ALA A 386 22.82 3.24 -21.22
C ALA A 386 23.23 4.72 -21.14
N VAL A 387 24.36 4.99 -20.50
CA VAL A 387 24.92 6.35 -20.47
C VAL A 387 25.45 6.69 -21.87
N ASP A 388 24.94 7.79 -22.43
CA ASP A 388 25.40 8.36 -23.70
C ASP A 388 26.46 9.46 -23.44
N TRP A 389 26.12 10.43 -22.60
CA TRP A 389 27.05 11.44 -22.16
C TRP A 389 26.73 11.90 -20.73
N ALA A 390 27.73 12.47 -20.05
CA ALA A 390 27.57 13.11 -18.74
C ALA A 390 28.23 14.48 -18.72
N THR A 391 27.66 15.43 -18.00
CA THR A 391 28.22 16.78 -17.81
C THR A 391 28.33 17.17 -16.35
N LEU A 392 29.39 17.94 -16.05
CA LEU A 392 29.57 18.68 -14.82
C LEU A 392 29.58 20.16 -15.19
N PRO A 393 28.43 20.87 -15.12
CA PRO A 393 28.29 22.22 -15.67
C PRO A 393 28.93 23.31 -14.84
N ASP A 394 29.16 23.07 -13.56
CA ASP A 394 29.72 24.02 -12.59
C ASP A 394 30.72 23.33 -11.66
N PHE A 395 31.99 23.47 -12.01
CA PHE A 395 33.15 22.85 -11.37
C PHE A 395 33.07 21.32 -11.28
N GLY A 396 33.95 20.66 -12.02
CA GLY A 396 34.16 19.21 -11.98
C GLY A 396 35.53 18.85 -11.46
N PHE A 397 35.59 17.80 -10.66
CA PHE A 397 36.83 17.20 -10.17
C PHE A 397 36.81 15.69 -10.39
N VAL A 398 37.82 15.18 -11.10
CA VAL A 398 38.03 13.74 -11.29
C VAL A 398 39.32 13.34 -10.60
N ALA A 399 39.27 12.31 -9.79
CA ALA A 399 40.42 11.71 -9.16
C ALA A 399 40.43 10.20 -9.42
N GLU A 400 41.60 9.65 -9.72
CA GLU A 400 41.81 8.20 -9.88
C GLU A 400 42.92 7.77 -8.93
N HIS A 401 42.59 6.87 -8.02
CA HIS A 401 43.58 6.30 -7.10
C HIS A 401 44.55 5.38 -7.87
N ILE A 402 45.81 5.52 -7.67
CA ILE A 402 46.85 4.74 -8.36
C ILE A 402 47.50 3.79 -7.36
N GLU A 403 48.21 4.35 -6.38
CA GLU A 403 48.99 3.62 -5.37
C GLU A 403 49.23 4.52 -4.19
N ASP A 404 49.20 3.99 -2.97
CA ASP A 404 49.45 4.70 -1.71
C ASP A 404 48.71 6.06 -1.60
N GLU A 405 49.43 7.18 -1.60
CA GLU A 405 48.87 8.55 -1.54
C GLU A 405 48.81 9.23 -2.93
N TYR A 406 49.04 8.50 -4.00
CA TYR A 406 49.10 9.05 -5.34
C TYR A 406 47.78 8.92 -6.09
N TYR A 407 47.31 10.03 -6.63
CA TYR A 407 46.05 10.13 -7.39
C TYR A 407 46.28 10.92 -8.68
N ASN A 408 45.87 10.37 -9.84
CA ASN A 408 45.67 11.19 -11.02
C ASN A 408 44.54 12.13 -10.75
N GLN A 409 44.66 13.41 -11.08
CA GLN A 409 43.69 14.44 -10.75
C GLN A 409 43.45 15.34 -11.96
N LEU A 410 42.20 15.69 -12.18
CA LEU A 410 41.78 16.64 -13.19
C LEU A 410 40.69 17.53 -12.59
N SER A 411 40.83 18.84 -12.70
CA SER A 411 39.77 19.79 -12.35
C SER A 411 39.56 20.80 -13.47
N SER A 412 38.33 21.26 -13.64
CA SER A 412 37.97 22.33 -14.56
C SER A 412 36.63 22.96 -14.17
N LYS A 413 36.28 24.10 -14.81
CA LYS A 413 35.00 24.73 -14.61
C LYS A 413 33.85 23.91 -15.17
N LYS A 414 34.05 23.27 -16.33
CA LYS A 414 33.05 22.40 -16.98
C LYS A 414 33.71 21.16 -17.50
N MET A 415 32.99 20.03 -17.41
CA MET A 415 33.41 18.79 -18.02
C MET A 415 32.27 18.15 -18.79
N LYS A 416 32.61 17.45 -19.89
CA LYS A 416 31.67 16.61 -20.60
C LYS A 416 32.35 15.30 -21.00
N ALA A 417 31.74 14.19 -20.61
CA ALA A 417 32.19 12.84 -20.87
C ALA A 417 31.24 12.18 -21.89
N TYR A 418 31.79 11.50 -22.87
CA TYR A 418 31.02 10.79 -23.91
C TYR A 418 31.31 9.30 -23.81
N PHE A 419 30.26 8.51 -23.85
CA PHE A 419 30.34 7.06 -23.74
C PHE A 419 29.91 6.37 -25.01
N LEU A 420 30.47 5.21 -25.29
CA LEU A 420 30.04 4.29 -26.33
C LEU A 420 30.24 2.88 -25.83
N ASP A 421 29.21 2.04 -25.97
CA ASP A 421 29.21 0.66 -25.47
C ASP A 421 29.50 0.59 -23.93
N LYS A 422 28.95 1.53 -23.16
CA LYS A 422 29.15 1.70 -21.72
C LYS A 422 30.59 2.04 -21.29
N GLU A 423 31.47 2.34 -22.24
CA GLU A 423 32.85 2.74 -21.97
C GLU A 423 33.05 4.22 -22.28
N LEU A 424 33.81 4.93 -21.41
CA LEU A 424 34.24 6.30 -21.70
C LEU A 424 35.12 6.34 -22.93
N ARG A 425 34.79 7.18 -23.91
CA ARG A 425 35.51 7.37 -25.17
C ARG A 425 36.15 8.73 -25.30
N GLN A 426 35.54 9.76 -24.74
CA GLN A 426 36.09 11.11 -24.78
C GLN A 426 35.71 11.87 -23.49
N LEU A 427 36.64 12.67 -23.02
CA LEU A 427 36.44 13.62 -21.93
C LEU A 427 36.91 15.00 -22.40
N ASP A 428 36.01 15.97 -22.40
CA ASP A 428 36.27 17.37 -22.66
C ASP A 428 36.22 18.15 -21.37
N ALA A 429 37.23 18.97 -21.11
CA ALA A 429 37.30 19.87 -19.97
C ALA A 429 37.49 21.31 -20.45
N ASP A 430 36.73 22.23 -19.89
CA ASP A 430 36.67 23.63 -20.31
C ASP A 430 36.79 24.57 -19.08
N GLY A 431 37.68 25.51 -19.20
CA GLY A 431 37.97 26.60 -18.27
C GLY A 431 38.78 26.20 -17.05
N ASN A 432 39.94 26.82 -16.89
CA ASN A 432 40.87 26.58 -15.78
C ASN A 432 41.17 25.09 -15.57
N VAL A 433 41.64 24.45 -16.61
CA VAL A 433 41.98 23.04 -16.55
C VAL A 433 43.26 22.85 -15.80
N LEU A 434 43.21 22.09 -14.72
CA LEU A 434 44.39 21.68 -13.93
C LEU A 434 44.50 20.16 -13.99
N ILE A 435 45.68 19.67 -14.28
CA ILE A 435 46.00 18.25 -14.40
C ILE A 435 47.17 17.94 -13.46
N LEU A 436 47.03 16.89 -12.68
CA LEU A 436 48.14 16.26 -11.95
C LEU A 436 48.11 14.77 -12.27
N THR A 437 49.20 14.25 -12.81
CA THR A 437 49.26 12.84 -13.21
C THR A 437 50.62 12.23 -12.95
N TYR A 438 50.59 10.93 -12.70
CA TYR A 438 51.77 10.11 -12.44
C TYR A 438 51.95 9.15 -13.65
N PRO A 439 52.76 9.50 -14.63
CA PRO A 439 53.01 8.60 -15.77
C PRO A 439 53.76 7.36 -15.30
N MET A 440 53.25 6.20 -15.71
CA MET A 440 53.92 4.92 -15.48
C MET A 440 55.11 4.79 -16.46
N GLU A 441 56.24 4.41 -15.94
CA GLU A 441 57.43 4.11 -16.75
C GLU A 441 57.39 2.68 -17.32
N ASN A 442 58.33 2.35 -18.18
CA ASN A 442 58.38 1.05 -18.89
C ASN A 442 58.59 -0.15 -17.93
N ASP A 443 59.11 0.08 -16.73
CA ASP A 443 59.31 -0.92 -15.67
C ASP A 443 58.13 -1.01 -14.70
N SER A 444 56.99 -0.37 -15.01
CA SER A 444 55.80 -0.29 -14.18
C SER A 444 55.99 0.46 -12.86
N THR A 445 56.97 1.39 -12.80
CA THR A 445 57.21 2.26 -11.67
C THR A 445 56.69 3.68 -11.90
N TYR A 446 56.37 4.38 -10.82
CA TYR A 446 56.08 5.80 -10.83
C TYR A 446 57.30 6.56 -10.25
N ASN A 447 57.96 7.40 -11.03
CA ASN A 447 59.15 8.11 -10.59
C ASN A 447 59.00 9.64 -10.64
N LYS A 448 57.94 10.16 -11.25
CA LYS A 448 57.69 11.61 -11.38
C LYS A 448 56.19 11.91 -11.34
N LEU A 449 55.84 13.11 -10.94
CA LEU A 449 54.56 13.72 -11.17
C LEU A 449 54.64 14.79 -12.24
N ILE A 450 53.58 14.95 -13.01
CA ILE A 450 53.41 16.03 -13.99
C ILE A 450 52.22 16.87 -13.54
N ASN A 451 52.45 18.16 -13.34
CA ASN A 451 51.41 19.16 -13.12
C ASN A 451 51.34 20.02 -14.37
N ALA A 452 50.16 20.18 -14.94
CA ALA A 452 49.92 21.00 -16.12
C ALA A 452 48.62 21.80 -15.99
N GLU A 453 48.63 23.00 -16.55
CA GLU A 453 47.46 23.89 -16.60
C GLU A 453 47.25 24.40 -18.02
N GLY A 454 45.99 24.67 -18.35
CA GLY A 454 45.55 25.21 -19.65
C GLY A 454 44.07 25.60 -19.61
N SER A 455 43.57 26.08 -20.73
CA SER A 455 42.16 26.50 -20.79
C SER A 455 41.20 25.39 -21.22
N PHE A 456 41.66 24.51 -22.14
CA PHE A 456 40.83 23.43 -22.67
C PHE A 456 41.62 22.13 -22.73
N LEU A 457 40.94 21.01 -22.43
CA LEU A 457 41.49 19.67 -22.55
C LEU A 457 40.53 18.78 -23.32
N VAL A 458 41.05 17.97 -24.24
CA VAL A 458 40.35 16.82 -24.83
C VAL A 458 41.18 15.57 -24.63
N VAL A 459 40.58 14.57 -24.00
CA VAL A 459 41.14 13.23 -23.82
C VAL A 459 40.32 12.27 -24.64
N LYS A 460 40.95 11.49 -25.53
CA LYS A 460 40.33 10.42 -26.32
C LYS A 460 40.85 9.07 -25.84
N LEU A 461 39.96 8.11 -25.74
CA LEU A 461 40.24 6.77 -25.26
C LEU A 461 39.84 5.71 -26.30
N LYS A 462 40.68 4.69 -26.46
CA LYS A 462 40.37 3.44 -27.16
C LYS A 462 39.52 2.51 -26.32
N PRO A 463 38.98 1.43 -26.92
CA PRO A 463 38.35 0.35 -26.16
C PRO A 463 39.24 -0.10 -24.97
N LYS A 464 38.63 -0.53 -23.88
CA LYS A 464 39.29 -0.87 -22.61
C LYS A 464 39.98 0.33 -21.96
N GLN A 465 39.47 1.54 -22.19
CA GLN A 465 39.91 2.81 -21.56
C GLN A 465 41.40 3.13 -21.72
N GLN A 466 42.04 2.61 -22.77
CA GLN A 466 43.42 2.95 -23.07
C GLN A 466 43.51 4.36 -23.64
N MET A 467 44.49 5.15 -23.17
CA MET A 467 44.74 6.49 -23.71
C MET A 467 45.06 6.43 -25.20
N ASP A 468 44.31 7.17 -26.02
CA ASP A 468 44.61 7.37 -27.45
C ASP A 468 45.32 8.70 -27.69
N ARG A 469 44.72 9.78 -27.19
CA ARG A 469 45.24 11.14 -27.34
C ARG A 469 44.79 12.03 -26.21
N MET A 470 45.71 12.88 -25.78
CA MET A 470 45.44 14.01 -24.87
C MET A 470 45.90 15.30 -25.56
N THR A 471 45.03 16.32 -25.58
CA THR A 471 45.36 17.64 -26.14
C THR A 471 44.96 18.70 -25.13
N LEU A 472 45.91 19.50 -24.69
CA LEU A 472 45.71 20.64 -23.78
C LEU A 472 46.12 21.91 -24.52
N TRP A 473 45.31 22.97 -24.44
CA TRP A 473 45.56 24.25 -25.12
C TRP A 473 44.68 25.38 -24.56
N PRO A 474 44.86 26.64 -24.89
CA PRO A 474 46.11 27.32 -25.20
C PRO A 474 46.88 27.64 -23.90
N ASP A 475 48.01 28.30 -24.03
CA ASP A 475 48.82 28.83 -22.94
C ASP A 475 49.20 27.77 -21.87
N VAL A 476 49.62 26.62 -22.39
CA VAL A 476 49.93 25.46 -21.55
C VAL A 476 51.19 25.71 -20.73
N VAL A 477 51.05 25.63 -19.41
CA VAL A 477 52.18 25.61 -18.48
C VAL A 477 52.25 24.22 -17.85
N GLY A 478 53.42 23.61 -17.86
CA GLY A 478 53.62 22.26 -17.32
C GLY A 478 54.92 22.13 -16.56
N ARG A 479 54.92 21.36 -15.48
CA ARG A 479 56.09 21.05 -14.67
C ARG A 479 56.15 19.56 -14.36
N ALA A 480 57.29 18.93 -14.63
CA ALA A 480 57.55 17.56 -14.21
C ALA A 480 58.47 17.60 -12.97
N VAL A 481 58.13 16.90 -11.92
CA VAL A 481 58.86 16.84 -10.67
C VAL A 481 59.14 15.37 -10.33
N PRO A 482 60.41 15.00 -10.13
CA PRO A 482 60.75 13.68 -9.61
C PRO A 482 60.10 13.46 -8.24
N LEU A 483 59.52 12.28 -7.99
CA LEU A 483 58.76 12.01 -6.76
C LEU A 483 59.57 12.21 -5.49
N PHE A 484 60.86 11.87 -5.52
CA PHE A 484 61.76 12.06 -4.36
C PHE A 484 62.02 13.54 -4.01
N LEU A 485 61.68 14.48 -4.92
CA LEU A 485 61.76 15.93 -4.69
C LEU A 485 60.38 16.56 -4.43
N ALA A 486 59.29 15.82 -4.66
CA ALA A 486 57.95 16.32 -4.50
C ALA A 486 57.63 16.55 -3.02
N LYS A 487 57.05 17.70 -2.71
CA LYS A 487 56.54 18.01 -1.38
C LYS A 487 55.09 17.53 -1.29
N LYS A 488 54.61 17.27 -0.09
CA LYS A 488 53.20 16.87 0.14
C LYS A 488 52.19 17.81 -0.50
N ALA A 489 52.48 19.10 -0.54
CA ALA A 489 51.64 20.11 -1.20
C ALA A 489 51.61 19.96 -2.74
N ASP A 490 52.62 19.36 -3.34
CA ASP A 490 52.67 19.14 -4.80
C ASP A 490 51.85 17.92 -5.26
N LEU A 491 51.42 17.05 -4.34
CA LEU A 491 50.71 15.79 -4.63
C LEU A 491 49.21 16.00 -4.89
N TYR A 492 48.67 17.15 -4.56
CA TYR A 492 47.22 17.40 -4.64
C TYR A 492 46.94 18.75 -5.30
N LEU A 493 45.97 18.76 -6.21
CA LEU A 493 45.38 19.98 -6.75
C LEU A 493 44.54 20.71 -5.68
N GLU A 494 44.40 22.02 -5.84
CA GLU A 494 43.46 22.77 -4.98
C GLU A 494 42.07 22.21 -5.05
N GLY A 495 41.43 21.97 -3.90
CA GLY A 495 40.10 21.40 -3.80
C GLY A 495 40.04 19.87 -3.84
N PHE A 496 41.19 19.17 -3.94
CA PHE A 496 41.21 17.71 -3.84
C PHE A 496 40.61 17.22 -2.53
N LYS A 497 39.65 16.28 -2.66
CA LYS A 497 39.09 15.51 -1.55
C LYS A 497 38.79 14.10 -2.04
N TRP A 498 39.20 13.12 -1.25
CA TRP A 498 38.87 11.72 -1.49
C TRP A 498 37.78 11.30 -0.53
N TYR A 499 36.60 10.87 -1.06
CA TYR A 499 35.38 10.63 -0.30
C TYR A 499 35.07 9.14 -0.13
N ASP A 500 36.08 8.27 -0.10
CA ASP A 500 35.88 6.81 -0.05
C ASP A 500 35.05 6.36 1.18
N ASN A 501 35.13 7.11 2.28
CA ASN A 501 34.31 6.90 3.48
C ASN A 501 32.80 7.05 3.21
N LEU A 502 32.39 7.76 2.14
CA LEU A 502 30.98 7.94 1.76
C LEU A 502 30.52 6.89 0.74
N ARG A 503 31.45 6.18 0.12
CA ARG A 503 31.18 5.23 -0.95
C ARG A 503 30.35 4.06 -0.43
N PRO A 504 29.17 3.77 -0.99
CA PRO A 504 28.43 2.55 -0.72
C PRO A 504 29.21 1.34 -1.26
N ASN A 505 29.58 0.39 -0.40
CA ASN A 505 30.33 -0.81 -0.77
C ASN A 505 29.42 -2.05 -0.95
N SER A 506 28.16 -1.94 -0.54
CA SER A 506 27.16 -2.99 -0.65
C SER A 506 25.77 -2.42 -0.91
N PRO A 507 24.82 -3.26 -1.37
CA PRO A 507 23.41 -2.86 -1.52
C PRO A 507 22.75 -2.31 -0.26
N MET A 508 23.26 -2.64 0.92
CA MET A 508 22.71 -2.18 2.20
C MET A 508 23.35 -0.88 2.70
N ASP A 509 24.52 -0.52 2.20
CA ASP A 509 25.24 0.70 2.61
C ASP A 509 24.56 1.97 2.05
N ILE A 510 23.61 1.82 1.12
CA ILE A 510 22.82 2.96 0.62
C ILE A 510 22.01 3.66 1.71
N PHE A 511 21.68 2.96 2.82
CA PHE A 511 20.97 3.59 3.92
C PHE A 511 21.88 4.47 4.79
N GLY A 512 23.21 4.30 4.71
CA GLY A 512 24.21 5.08 5.41
C GLY A 512 24.13 5.02 6.94
N LYS A 513 25.17 5.49 7.61
CA LYS A 513 25.09 5.84 9.03
C LYS A 513 24.65 7.31 9.10
N GLU A 514 23.59 7.61 9.87
CA GLU A 514 22.97 8.95 9.95
C GLU A 514 23.97 10.08 10.29
N ASP A 515 25.07 9.78 10.97
CA ASP A 515 26.03 10.75 11.48
C ASP A 515 27.04 11.29 10.44
N GLU A 516 27.30 10.54 9.35
CA GLU A 516 28.40 10.86 8.44
C GLU A 516 28.06 12.00 7.46
N MET A 517 26.84 12.04 6.93
CA MET A 517 26.42 13.09 6.00
C MET A 517 26.07 14.40 6.73
N ASN A 518 25.48 14.28 7.93
CA ASN A 518 25.19 15.44 8.78
C ASN A 518 26.47 16.16 9.24
N SER A 519 27.58 15.43 9.45
CA SER A 519 28.84 16.02 9.82
C SER A 519 29.46 16.83 8.69
N LEU A 520 29.37 16.37 7.45
CA LEU A 520 29.88 17.09 6.27
C LEU A 520 29.06 18.37 5.98
N MET A 521 27.72 18.30 6.06
CA MET A 521 26.86 19.47 5.92
C MET A 521 27.13 20.52 7.01
N GLN A 522 27.39 20.10 8.25
CA GLN A 522 27.74 21.03 9.34
C GLN A 522 29.12 21.66 9.17
N GLU A 523 30.10 20.94 8.65
CA GLU A 523 31.44 21.49 8.38
C GLU A 523 31.40 22.55 7.28
N GLU A 524 30.63 22.35 6.22
CA GLU A 524 30.49 23.32 5.14
C GLU A 524 29.72 24.55 5.56
N VAL A 525 28.64 24.42 6.32
CA VAL A 525 27.91 25.56 6.91
C VAL A 525 28.84 26.36 7.83
N LYS A 526 29.73 25.69 8.60
CA LYS A 526 30.74 26.35 9.42
C LYS A 526 31.81 27.03 8.56
N SER A 527 32.25 26.41 7.47
CA SER A 527 33.26 26.98 6.56
C SER A 527 32.71 28.17 5.77
N ALA A 528 31.45 28.09 5.27
CA ALA A 528 30.78 29.19 4.60
C ALA A 528 30.51 30.39 5.54
N ARG A 529 30.21 30.14 6.82
CA ARG A 529 30.08 31.19 7.84
C ARG A 529 31.42 31.82 8.20
N ARG A 530 32.52 31.07 8.15
CA ARG A 530 33.91 31.64 8.36
C ARG A 530 34.31 32.51 7.17
N ARG A 531 34.05 32.11 5.93
CA ARG A 531 34.33 32.94 4.73
C ARG A 531 33.52 34.22 4.69
N LYS A 532 32.25 34.25 5.17
CA LYS A 532 31.45 35.47 5.30
C LYS A 532 31.89 36.40 6.44
N LYS A 533 32.69 35.95 7.40
CA LYS A 533 33.24 36.78 8.48
C LYS A 533 34.63 37.32 8.16
N SER A 534 35.30 36.86 7.12
CA SER A 534 36.63 37.28 6.67
C SER A 534 36.60 38.20 5.45
N ASN A 535 35.45 38.48 4.90
CA ASN A 535 35.14 39.55 3.95
C ASN A 535 34.26 40.62 4.66
#